data_2760fa3d371bff0b24697257873d9dc1
#
_entry.id   2760fa3d371bff0b24697257873d9dc1
#
_cell.length_a   1.000
_cell.length_b   1.000
_cell.length_c   1.000
_cell.angle_alpha   90.00
_cell.angle_beta   90.00
_cell.angle_gamma   90.00
#
_symmetry.space_group_name_H-M   'P 1'
#
loop_
_entity.id
_entity.type
_entity.pdbx_description
1 polymer ?
#
loop_
_entity_poly.entity_id
_entity_poly.type
_entity_poly.pdbx_seq_one_letter_code
_entity_poly.pdbx_strand_id
1 'polypeptide(L)'
;MTAIIYSGLNLVIATPFLVGVGATATNKTNCIWGGILGGIVFMIAAMTLNMGIMSDIQNTYITEIPTLYMAKNIGPIVGIMFSFMLIAGIYTTAVPLLWSVCDSFSQEKTTKFTLIALFCTVIGFIGSRLSFSMLVNIIYPMSGLFGVIIIVSIFIRNIINSVQGVIKVFYASR
;
A
#
# COMPACT_ATOMS: atom_id res chain seq x y z
N MET A 1 11.21 -1.37 15.35
CA MET A 1 10.03 -0.48 15.30
C MET A 1 9.68 -0.05 13.88
N THR A 2 10.64 0.40 13.10
CA THR A 2 10.44 0.86 11.70
C THR A 2 9.83 -0.19 10.77
N ALA A 3 10.25 -1.46 10.85
CA ALA A 3 9.72 -2.52 10.00
C ALA A 3 8.22 -2.81 10.23
N ILE A 4 7.76 -2.76 11.47
CA ILE A 4 6.34 -2.96 11.81
C ILE A 4 5.49 -1.80 11.28
N ILE A 5 5.97 -0.57 11.42
CA ILE A 5 5.30 0.63 10.91
C ILE A 5 5.25 0.59 9.38
N TYR A 6 6.34 0.18 8.73
CA TYR A 6 6.40 0.00 7.28
C TYR A 6 5.41 -1.06 6.77
N SER A 7 5.32 -2.20 7.45
CA SER A 7 4.33 -3.23 7.12
C SER A 7 2.90 -2.73 7.29
N GLY A 8 2.63 -1.96 8.36
CA GLY A 8 1.35 -1.33 8.61
C GLY A 8 0.96 -0.35 7.50
N LEU A 9 1.89 0.51 7.08
CA LEU A 9 1.68 1.45 5.97
C LEU A 9 1.30 0.72 4.68
N ASN A 10 2.06 -0.31 4.30
CA ASN A 10 1.77 -1.09 3.10
C ASN A 10 0.40 -1.76 3.15
N LEU A 11 -0.01 -2.24 4.33
CA LEU A 11 -1.32 -2.85 4.51
C LEU A 11 -2.45 -1.81 4.33
N VAL A 12 -2.31 -0.61 4.90
CA VAL A 12 -3.31 0.46 4.71
C VAL A 12 -3.50 0.78 3.23
N ILE A 13 -2.40 0.95 2.51
CA ILE A 13 -2.42 1.25 1.08
C ILE A 13 -3.04 0.09 0.28
N ALA A 14 -2.72 -1.16 0.63
CA ALA A 14 -3.24 -2.34 -0.07
C ALA A 14 -4.69 -2.68 0.29
N THR A 15 -5.20 -2.24 1.45
CA THR A 15 -6.53 -2.63 1.97
C THR A 15 -7.67 -2.39 0.98
N PRO A 16 -7.83 -1.22 0.33
CA PRO A 16 -8.92 -1.01 -0.61
C PRO A 16 -8.89 -1.99 -1.79
N PHE A 17 -7.70 -2.25 -2.31
CA PHE A 17 -7.49 -3.22 -3.39
C PHE A 17 -7.81 -4.65 -2.93
N LEU A 18 -7.30 -5.06 -1.76
CA LEU A 18 -7.55 -6.39 -1.21
C LEU A 18 -9.03 -6.64 -0.90
N VAL A 19 -9.75 -5.64 -0.42
CA VAL A 19 -11.20 -5.71 -0.19
C VAL A 19 -11.93 -5.86 -1.52
N GLY A 20 -11.59 -5.07 -2.54
CA GLY A 20 -12.19 -5.16 -3.87
C GLY A 20 -11.98 -6.53 -4.51
N VAL A 21 -10.75 -7.04 -4.53
CA VAL A 21 -10.42 -8.37 -5.06
C VAL A 21 -11.09 -9.48 -4.23
N GLY A 22 -11.09 -9.35 -2.91
CA GLY A 22 -11.75 -10.31 -2.02
C GLY A 22 -13.26 -10.40 -2.23
N ALA A 23 -13.91 -9.29 -2.54
CA ALA A 23 -15.35 -9.25 -2.82
C ALA A 23 -15.74 -9.96 -4.13
N THR A 24 -14.84 -9.99 -5.12
CA THR A 24 -15.06 -10.67 -6.41
C THR A 24 -14.61 -12.13 -6.43
N ALA A 25 -13.94 -12.59 -5.37
CA ALA A 25 -13.37 -13.92 -5.33
C ALA A 25 -14.44 -15.00 -5.06
N THR A 26 -14.48 -15.99 -5.93
CA THR A 26 -15.42 -17.12 -5.86
C THR A 26 -14.95 -18.25 -4.94
N ASN A 27 -13.65 -18.33 -4.66
CA ASN A 27 -13.05 -19.41 -3.88
C ASN A 27 -12.11 -18.88 -2.80
N LYS A 28 -12.43 -19.21 -1.54
CA LYS A 28 -11.63 -18.81 -0.36
C LYS A 28 -10.17 -19.29 -0.42
N THR A 29 -9.94 -20.50 -0.93
CA THR A 29 -8.60 -21.08 -1.05
C THR A 29 -7.74 -20.27 -2.02
N ASN A 30 -8.30 -19.83 -3.14
CA ASN A 30 -7.59 -19.00 -4.12
C ASN A 30 -7.21 -17.62 -3.53
N CYS A 31 -8.07 -17.04 -2.70
CA CYS A 31 -7.74 -15.79 -1.99
C CYS A 31 -6.56 -15.97 -1.04
N ILE A 32 -6.54 -17.06 -0.26
CA ILE A 32 -5.47 -17.34 0.69
C ILE A 32 -4.15 -17.53 -0.05
N TRP A 33 -4.12 -18.39 -1.06
CA TRP A 33 -2.91 -18.64 -1.83
C TRP A 33 -2.44 -17.41 -2.62
N GLY A 34 -3.37 -16.64 -3.19
CA GLY A 34 -3.07 -15.39 -3.86
C GLY A 34 -2.42 -14.36 -2.91
N GLY A 35 -2.94 -14.24 -1.69
CA GLY A 35 -2.36 -13.37 -0.67
C GLY A 35 -0.97 -13.81 -0.23
N ILE A 36 -0.76 -15.11 0.02
CA ILE A 36 0.54 -15.66 0.42
C ILE A 36 1.58 -15.48 -0.69
N LEU A 37 1.25 -15.89 -1.92
CA LEU A 37 2.17 -15.78 -3.06
C LEU A 37 2.48 -14.32 -3.40
N GLY A 38 1.47 -13.44 -3.40
CA GLY A 38 1.66 -12.01 -3.60
C GLY A 38 2.58 -11.39 -2.55
N GLY A 39 2.41 -11.76 -1.28
CA GLY A 39 3.30 -11.33 -0.19
C GLY A 39 4.74 -11.80 -0.37
N ILE A 40 4.95 -13.06 -0.73
CA ILE A 40 6.29 -13.62 -0.98
C ILE A 40 6.98 -12.90 -2.14
N VAL A 41 6.29 -12.73 -3.28
CA VAL A 41 6.84 -12.05 -4.46
C VAL A 41 7.18 -10.60 -4.14
N PHE A 42 6.30 -9.90 -3.42
CA PHE A 42 6.55 -8.54 -2.96
C PHE A 42 7.80 -8.44 -2.08
N MET A 43 7.96 -9.36 -1.13
CA MET A 43 9.13 -9.38 -0.23
C MET A 43 10.43 -9.67 -0.99
N ILE A 44 10.43 -10.60 -1.96
CA ILE A 44 11.59 -10.86 -2.81
C ILE A 44 11.97 -9.61 -3.60
N ALA A 45 11.00 -8.94 -4.21
CA ALA A 45 11.24 -7.69 -4.95
C ALA A 45 11.81 -6.60 -4.04
N ALA A 46 11.24 -6.43 -2.84
CA ALA A 46 11.72 -5.45 -1.85
C ALA A 46 13.15 -5.76 -1.37
N MET A 47 13.47 -7.03 -1.15
CA MET A 47 14.83 -7.45 -0.77
C MET A 47 15.83 -7.18 -1.89
N THR A 48 15.48 -7.52 -3.13
CA THR A 48 16.33 -7.26 -4.30
C THR A 48 16.61 -5.77 -4.46
N LEU A 49 15.58 -4.93 -4.32
CA LEU A 49 15.72 -3.48 -4.36
C LEU A 49 16.63 -2.98 -3.25
N ASN A 50 16.45 -3.47 -2.04
CA ASN A 50 17.26 -3.08 -0.89
C ASN A 50 18.73 -3.45 -1.07
N MET A 51 19.02 -4.65 -1.57
CA MET A 51 20.39 -5.07 -1.90
C MET A 51 21.01 -4.14 -2.95
N GLY A 52 20.25 -3.76 -3.98
CA GLY A 52 20.69 -2.80 -4.98
C GLY A 52 21.07 -1.45 -4.33
N ILE A 53 20.19 -0.87 -3.51
CA ILE A 53 20.47 0.40 -2.82
C ILE A 53 21.70 0.30 -1.91
N MET A 54 21.88 -0.82 -1.21
CA MET A 54 23.02 -1.04 -0.33
C MET A 54 24.35 -1.17 -1.09
N SER A 55 24.34 -1.54 -2.36
CA SER A 55 25.57 -1.67 -3.17
C SER A 55 26.27 -0.33 -3.41
N ASP A 56 25.54 0.79 -3.37
CA ASP A 56 26.08 2.15 -3.53
C ASP A 56 25.44 3.12 -2.52
N ILE A 57 25.58 2.80 -1.24
CA ILE A 57 24.92 3.51 -0.16
C ILE A 57 25.36 4.97 -0.06
N GLN A 58 26.62 5.28 -0.40
CA GLN A 58 27.18 6.64 -0.27
C GLN A 58 26.47 7.63 -1.20
N ASN A 59 26.17 7.21 -2.42
CA ASN A 59 25.53 8.06 -3.41
C ASN A 59 24.00 7.97 -3.34
N THR A 60 23.45 6.80 -3.01
CA THR A 60 22.00 6.60 -2.88
C THR A 60 21.41 7.28 -1.66
N TYR A 61 22.15 7.43 -0.57
CA TYR A 61 21.70 8.10 0.66
C TYR A 61 21.38 9.59 0.47
N ILE A 62 22.10 10.25 -0.45
CA ILE A 62 21.97 11.70 -0.72
C ILE A 62 20.82 11.96 -1.71
N THR A 63 20.35 10.93 -2.41
CA THR A 63 19.40 11.07 -3.53
C THR A 63 17.97 10.85 -3.05
N GLU A 64 17.03 11.71 -3.44
CA GLU A 64 15.60 11.55 -3.09
C GLU A 64 14.96 10.30 -3.70
N ILE A 65 15.42 9.87 -4.89
CA ILE A 65 14.94 8.66 -5.57
C ILE A 65 16.14 7.77 -5.93
N PRO A 66 16.61 6.92 -4.98
CA PRO A 66 17.78 6.09 -5.17
C PRO A 66 17.71 5.17 -6.40
N THR A 67 16.56 4.60 -6.66
CA THR A 67 16.34 3.67 -7.78
C THR A 67 16.50 4.35 -9.14
N LEU A 68 16.06 5.60 -9.27
CA LEU A 68 16.26 6.37 -10.49
C LEU A 68 17.73 6.73 -10.70
N TYR A 69 18.44 7.06 -9.61
CA TYR A 69 19.88 7.29 -9.65
C TYR A 69 20.61 6.06 -10.18
N MET A 70 20.31 4.87 -9.64
CA MET A 70 20.91 3.61 -10.10
C MET A 70 20.61 3.33 -11.57
N ALA A 71 19.36 3.56 -12.01
CA ALA A 71 18.97 3.37 -13.40
C ALA A 71 19.77 4.30 -14.36
N LYS A 72 20.01 5.54 -13.96
CA LYS A 72 20.83 6.49 -14.73
C LYS A 72 22.31 6.07 -14.80
N ASN A 73 22.82 5.43 -13.76
CA ASN A 73 24.21 4.96 -13.73
C ASN A 73 24.44 3.76 -14.66
N ILE A 74 23.41 2.96 -14.94
CA ILE A 74 23.47 1.89 -15.93
C ILE A 74 23.57 2.46 -17.34
N GLY A 75 22.82 3.53 -17.62
CA GLY A 75 22.88 4.23 -18.89
C GLY A 75 21.76 5.25 -19.05
N PRO A 76 21.94 6.27 -19.90
CA PRO A 76 20.96 7.35 -20.05
C PRO A 76 19.62 6.87 -20.59
N ILE A 77 19.63 5.89 -21.49
CA ILE A 77 18.40 5.29 -22.03
C ILE A 77 17.63 4.55 -20.94
N VAL A 78 18.32 3.78 -20.10
CA VAL A 78 17.72 3.05 -18.98
C VAL A 78 17.10 4.04 -17.99
N GLY A 79 17.78 5.12 -17.67
CA GLY A 79 17.27 6.19 -16.81
C GLY A 79 15.97 6.83 -17.35
N ILE A 80 15.90 7.09 -18.66
CA ILE A 80 14.69 7.63 -19.28
C ILE A 80 13.54 6.62 -19.23
N MET A 81 13.77 5.38 -19.63
CA MET A 81 12.76 4.33 -19.56
C MET A 81 12.24 4.13 -18.12
N PHE A 82 13.14 4.12 -17.15
CA PHE A 82 12.78 4.00 -15.75
C PHE A 82 11.97 5.20 -15.24
N SER A 83 12.27 6.42 -15.72
CA SER A 83 11.46 7.61 -15.40
C SER A 83 10.02 7.48 -15.91
N PHE A 84 9.81 7.01 -17.13
CA PHE A 84 8.46 6.74 -17.65
C PHE A 84 7.76 5.65 -16.84
N MET A 85 8.46 4.58 -16.47
CA MET A 85 7.92 3.51 -15.63
C MET A 85 7.51 4.02 -14.25
N LEU A 86 8.30 4.90 -13.63
CA LEU A 86 7.96 5.55 -12.36
C LEU A 86 6.68 6.40 -12.47
N ILE A 87 6.58 7.24 -13.50
CA ILE A 87 5.40 8.08 -13.72
C ILE A 87 4.15 7.20 -13.92
N ALA A 88 4.25 6.18 -14.76
CA ALA A 88 3.16 5.23 -14.97
C ALA A 88 2.78 4.50 -13.67
N GLY A 89 3.76 4.07 -12.87
CA GLY A 89 3.55 3.42 -11.58
C GLY A 89 2.86 4.33 -10.57
N ILE A 90 3.27 5.58 -10.48
CA ILE A 90 2.61 6.59 -9.63
C ILE A 90 1.16 6.79 -10.06
N TYR A 91 0.92 6.96 -11.38
CA TYR A 91 -0.42 7.17 -11.91
C TYR A 91 -1.34 5.98 -11.64
N THR A 92 -0.89 4.76 -11.95
CA THR A 92 -1.66 3.53 -11.75
C THR A 92 -1.95 3.22 -10.28
N THR A 93 -1.20 3.79 -9.36
CA THR A 93 -1.44 3.65 -7.91
C THR A 93 -2.31 4.80 -7.38
N ALA A 94 -2.03 6.03 -7.77
CA ALA A 94 -2.72 7.20 -7.24
C ALA A 94 -4.20 7.26 -7.67
N VAL A 95 -4.50 6.92 -8.93
CA VAL A 95 -5.86 7.00 -9.47
C VAL A 95 -6.82 6.03 -8.76
N PRO A 96 -6.52 4.73 -8.63
CA PRO A 96 -7.39 3.81 -7.89
C PRO A 96 -7.55 4.17 -6.42
N LEU A 97 -6.51 4.70 -5.77
CA LEU A 97 -6.60 5.15 -4.38
C LEU A 97 -7.55 6.34 -4.25
N LEU A 98 -7.42 7.34 -5.12
CA LEU A 98 -8.33 8.49 -5.15
C LEU A 98 -9.77 8.04 -5.42
N TRP A 99 -9.95 7.16 -6.39
CA TRP A 99 -11.27 6.60 -6.71
C TRP A 99 -11.88 5.89 -5.49
N SER A 100 -11.11 5.04 -4.80
CA SER A 100 -11.56 4.31 -3.62
C SER A 100 -11.99 5.24 -2.49
N VAL A 101 -11.27 6.34 -2.28
CA VAL A 101 -11.68 7.38 -1.31
C VAL A 101 -12.99 8.02 -1.73
N CYS A 102 -13.12 8.43 -2.99
CA CYS A 102 -14.34 9.07 -3.50
C CYS A 102 -15.56 8.14 -3.42
N ASP A 103 -15.39 6.87 -3.78
CA ASP A 103 -16.44 5.85 -3.75
C ASP A 103 -16.93 5.55 -2.33
N SER A 104 -16.05 5.66 -1.33
CA SER A 104 -16.42 5.50 0.08
C SER A 104 -17.40 6.58 0.58
N PHE A 105 -17.44 7.74 -0.06
CA PHE A 105 -18.30 8.86 0.33
C PHE A 105 -19.47 9.11 -0.60
N SER A 106 -19.39 8.71 -1.86
CA SER A 106 -20.42 8.97 -2.86
C SER A 106 -20.32 8.02 -4.04
N GLN A 107 -21.47 7.61 -4.60
CA GLN A 107 -21.52 6.76 -5.79
C GLN A 107 -20.91 7.46 -7.01
N GLU A 108 -20.30 6.66 -7.90
CA GLU A 108 -19.79 7.13 -9.18
C GLU A 108 -20.82 7.94 -9.98
N LYS A 109 -20.35 8.84 -10.83
CA LYS A 109 -21.17 9.70 -11.71
C LYS A 109 -22.05 10.72 -10.98
N THR A 110 -21.91 10.89 -9.68
CA THR A 110 -22.62 11.91 -8.93
C THR A 110 -21.78 13.20 -8.87
N THR A 111 -22.43 14.37 -8.91
CA THR A 111 -21.75 15.66 -8.74
C THR A 111 -20.92 15.72 -7.44
N LYS A 112 -21.41 15.06 -6.38
CA LYS A 112 -20.68 14.93 -5.10
C LYS A 112 -19.36 14.16 -5.28
N PHE A 113 -19.33 13.09 -6.05
CA PHE A 113 -18.11 12.33 -6.36
C PHE A 113 -17.06 13.23 -7.01
N THR A 114 -17.46 13.98 -8.03
CA THR A 114 -16.57 14.91 -8.74
C THR A 114 -16.05 16.02 -7.82
N LEU A 115 -16.89 16.55 -6.94
CA LEU A 115 -16.47 17.57 -5.96
C LEU A 115 -15.45 17.02 -4.96
N ILE A 116 -15.66 15.80 -4.44
CA ILE A 116 -14.73 15.16 -3.52
C ILE A 116 -13.40 14.87 -4.23
N ALA A 117 -13.45 14.35 -5.46
CA ALA A 117 -12.25 14.09 -6.25
C ALA A 117 -11.45 15.38 -6.50
N LEU A 118 -12.12 16.47 -6.87
CA LEU A 118 -11.50 17.78 -7.07
C LEU A 118 -10.86 18.29 -5.76
N PHE A 119 -11.57 18.20 -4.65
CA PHE A 119 -11.09 18.62 -3.34
C PHE A 119 -9.84 17.82 -2.91
N CYS A 120 -9.86 16.49 -3.04
CA CYS A 120 -8.72 15.65 -2.74
C CYS A 120 -7.53 15.95 -3.67
N THR A 121 -7.78 16.20 -4.96
CA THR A 121 -6.73 16.57 -5.91
C THR A 121 -6.09 17.90 -5.55
N VAL A 122 -6.88 18.89 -5.16
CA VAL A 122 -6.36 20.20 -4.72
C VAL A 122 -5.52 20.06 -3.45
N ILE A 123 -5.98 19.27 -2.48
CA ILE A 123 -5.20 18.99 -1.26
C ILE A 123 -3.89 18.27 -1.62
N GLY A 124 -3.94 17.28 -2.50
CA GLY A 124 -2.75 16.58 -2.99
C GLY A 124 -1.78 17.52 -3.71
N PHE A 125 -2.29 18.46 -4.52
CA PHE A 125 -1.47 19.47 -5.18
C PHE A 125 -0.81 20.43 -4.19
N ILE A 126 -1.51 20.87 -3.16
CA ILE A 126 -0.93 21.69 -2.08
C ILE A 126 0.10 20.88 -1.30
N GLY A 127 -0.21 19.62 -0.99
CA GLY A 127 0.70 18.68 -0.32
C GLY A 127 1.98 18.39 -1.11
N SER A 128 1.93 18.45 -2.44
CA SER A 128 3.12 18.26 -3.29
C SER A 128 4.19 19.34 -3.13
N ARG A 129 3.87 20.46 -2.47
CA ARG A 129 4.84 21.50 -2.12
C ARG A 129 5.72 21.12 -0.92
N LEU A 130 5.33 20.12 -0.16
CA LEU A 130 6.13 19.60 0.94
C LEU A 130 7.30 18.78 0.38
N SER A 131 8.48 18.86 1.03
CA SER A 131 9.61 18.05 0.63
C SER A 131 9.30 16.56 0.81
N PHE A 132 9.81 15.72 -0.08
CA PHE A 132 9.65 14.26 0.01
C PHE A 132 10.11 13.72 1.36
N SER A 133 11.22 14.22 1.88
CA SER A 133 11.75 13.85 3.19
C SER A 133 10.77 14.13 4.34
N MET A 134 10.05 15.27 4.29
CA MET A 134 9.03 15.61 5.30
C MET A 134 7.83 14.66 5.23
N LEU A 135 7.38 14.34 4.03
CA LEU A 135 6.29 13.38 3.82
C LEU A 135 6.65 12.00 4.39
N VAL A 136 7.85 11.51 4.08
CA VAL A 136 8.34 10.21 4.56
C VAL A 136 8.52 10.17 6.08
N ASN A 137 9.02 11.24 6.66
CA ASN A 137 9.32 11.28 8.10
C ASN A 137 8.09 11.51 8.99
N ILE A 138 7.03 12.10 8.47
CA ILE A 138 5.82 12.42 9.25
C ILE A 138 4.64 11.56 8.83
N ILE A 139 4.26 11.58 7.54
CA ILE A 139 3.03 10.95 7.07
C ILE A 139 3.15 9.42 7.06
N TYR A 140 4.30 8.88 6.67
CA TYR A 140 4.49 7.43 6.62
C TYR A 140 4.43 6.77 8.01
N PRO A 141 5.11 7.26 9.06
CA PRO A 141 4.97 6.70 10.39
C PRO A 141 3.54 6.81 10.95
N MET A 142 2.88 7.94 10.74
CA MET A 142 1.48 8.11 11.19
C MET A 142 0.56 7.11 10.50
N SER A 143 0.62 7.02 9.18
CA SER A 143 -0.18 6.05 8.40
C SER A 143 0.16 4.61 8.77
N GLY A 144 1.42 4.32 9.03
CA GLY A 144 1.87 3.00 9.47
C GLY A 144 1.30 2.60 10.83
N LEU A 145 1.19 3.53 11.78
CA LEU A 145 0.56 3.29 13.08
C LEU A 145 -0.93 2.91 12.93
N PHE A 146 -1.67 3.62 12.08
CA PHE A 146 -3.05 3.24 11.75
C PHE A 146 -3.13 1.84 11.15
N GLY A 147 -2.18 1.47 10.28
CA GLY A 147 -2.11 0.12 9.73
C GLY A 147 -1.88 -0.96 10.78
N VAL A 148 -1.01 -0.72 11.74
CA VAL A 148 -0.77 -1.64 12.85
C VAL A 148 -2.05 -1.83 13.67
N ILE A 149 -2.80 -0.76 13.94
CA ILE A 149 -4.08 -0.84 14.67
C ILE A 149 -5.08 -1.71 13.89
N ILE A 150 -5.16 -1.56 12.56
CA ILE A 150 -6.03 -2.38 11.70
C ILE A 150 -5.61 -3.85 11.76
N ILE A 151 -4.31 -4.16 11.63
CA ILE A 151 -3.80 -5.54 11.72
C ILE A 151 -4.20 -6.18 13.06
N VAL A 152 -3.94 -5.48 14.15
CA VAL A 152 -4.28 -5.96 15.50
C VAL A 152 -5.78 -6.20 15.65
N SER A 153 -6.60 -5.28 15.14
CA SER A 153 -8.07 -5.39 15.18
C SER A 153 -8.58 -6.60 14.39
N ILE A 154 -8.03 -6.85 13.20
CA ILE A 154 -8.37 -8.02 12.38
C ILE A 154 -7.96 -9.30 13.10
N PHE A 155 -6.77 -9.32 13.69
CA PHE A 155 -6.25 -10.49 14.42
C PHE A 155 -7.12 -10.83 15.63
N ILE A 156 -7.46 -9.83 16.45
CA ILE A 156 -8.34 -9.99 17.61
C ILE A 156 -9.71 -10.51 17.17
N ARG A 157 -10.30 -9.90 16.13
CA ARG A 157 -11.61 -10.32 15.61
C ARG A 157 -11.58 -11.77 15.12
N ASN A 158 -10.50 -12.19 14.47
CA ASN A 158 -10.37 -13.57 13.99
C ASN A 158 -10.27 -14.57 15.16
N ILE A 159 -9.54 -14.23 16.22
CA ILE A 159 -9.46 -15.04 17.45
C ILE A 159 -10.85 -15.15 18.08
N ILE A 160 -11.56 -14.04 18.26
CA ILE A 160 -12.90 -14.02 18.87
C ILE A 160 -13.86 -14.91 18.07
N ASN A 161 -13.86 -14.78 16.75
CA ASN A 161 -14.72 -15.58 15.87
C ASN A 161 -14.38 -17.08 15.96
N SER A 162 -13.11 -17.44 16.05
CA SER A 162 -12.67 -18.83 16.23
C SER A 162 -13.14 -19.39 17.55
N VAL A 163 -13.01 -18.64 18.64
CA VAL A 163 -13.47 -19.05 19.99
C VAL A 163 -14.99 -19.19 20.02
N GLN A 164 -15.74 -18.25 19.43
CA GLN A 164 -17.20 -18.36 19.33
C GLN A 164 -17.65 -19.56 18.51
N GLY A 165 -16.93 -19.89 17.44
CA GLY A 165 -17.16 -21.09 16.64
C GLY A 165 -17.02 -22.38 17.46
N VAL A 166 -15.97 -22.49 18.24
CA VAL A 166 -15.72 -23.64 19.15
C VAL A 166 -16.83 -23.75 20.22
N ILE A 167 -17.21 -22.62 20.83
CA ILE A 167 -18.28 -22.58 21.83
C ILE A 167 -19.62 -23.04 21.25
N LYS A 168 -19.99 -22.56 20.04
CA LYS A 168 -21.22 -22.98 19.36
C LYS A 168 -21.25 -24.49 19.10
N VAL A 169 -20.13 -25.06 18.63
CA VAL A 169 -20.03 -26.51 18.39
C VAL A 169 -20.19 -27.28 19.70
N PHE A 170 -19.59 -26.81 20.79
CA PHE A 170 -19.69 -27.45 22.10
C PHE A 170 -21.14 -27.43 22.67
N TYR A 171 -21.87 -26.33 22.49
CA TYR A 171 -23.28 -26.25 22.92
C TYR A 171 -24.23 -27.03 22.01
N ALA A 172 -23.92 -27.20 20.73
CA ALA A 172 -24.74 -27.97 19.78
C ALA A 172 -24.58 -29.51 19.97
N SER A 173 -23.52 -29.95 20.64
CA SER A 173 -23.25 -31.37 20.93
C SER A 173 -23.83 -31.88 22.28
N ARG A 174 -24.53 -31.03 23.01
CA ARG A 174 -25.32 -31.37 24.23
C ARG A 174 -26.80 -31.34 23.94
#